data_05882ae078538f586f47ab5c3038a4df
#
_entry.id   05882ae078538f586f47ab5c3038a4df
#
_cell.length_a   1.000
_cell.length_b   1.000
_cell.length_c   1.000
_cell.angle_alpha   90.00
_cell.angle_beta   90.00
_cell.angle_gamma   90.00
#
_symmetry.space_group_name_H-M   'P 1'
#
loop_
_entity.id
_entity.type
_entity.pdbx_description
1 polymer ?
#
loop_
_entity_poly.entity_id
_entity_poly.type
_entity_poly.pdbx_seq_one_letter_code
_entity_poly.pdbx_strand_id
1 'polypeptide(L)'
;MRALHKELGNAVDVVRFKWLEAKIAQGHGELGSAEAAFCEVRDFFVERGISHDVAQVSLDLGTLYLRQGRIPELKKLTTDILALFVNLGIGREAIAALVLFQQAVEMEKVSFGLIRDLAVYLKNARNNPHLPFRPSSRA
;
A
#
# COMPACT_ATOMS: atom_id res chain seq x y z
N MET A 1 -15.13 -22.77 16.53
CA MET A 1 -15.50 -21.51 15.89
C MET A 1 -14.92 -20.30 16.61
N ARG A 2 -15.25 -20.13 17.87
CA ARG A 2 -14.71 -18.99 18.63
C ARG A 2 -13.19 -18.97 18.68
N ALA A 3 -12.58 -20.14 18.90
CA ALA A 3 -11.12 -20.23 19.00
C ALA A 3 -10.45 -19.82 17.69
N LEU A 4 -11.02 -20.23 16.56
CA LEU A 4 -10.48 -19.91 15.24
C LEU A 4 -10.55 -18.40 14.97
N HIS A 5 -11.71 -17.79 15.28
CA HIS A 5 -11.86 -16.34 15.10
C HIS A 5 -10.91 -15.57 15.99
N LYS A 6 -10.72 -16.02 17.22
CA LYS A 6 -9.82 -15.37 18.17
C LYS A 6 -8.38 -15.48 17.69
N GLU A 7 -7.97 -16.65 17.21
CA GLU A 7 -6.62 -16.86 16.69
C GLU A 7 -6.35 -16.00 15.48
N LEU A 8 -7.32 -15.91 14.56
CA LEU A 8 -7.19 -15.07 13.37
C LEU A 8 -7.10 -13.60 13.75
N GLY A 9 -7.95 -13.14 14.67
CA GLY A 9 -7.92 -11.76 15.16
C GLY A 9 -6.60 -11.43 15.81
N ASN A 10 -6.07 -12.34 16.64
CA ASN A 10 -4.78 -12.15 17.26
C ASN A 10 -3.65 -12.08 16.25
N ALA A 11 -3.69 -12.93 15.20
CA ALA A 11 -2.69 -12.91 14.14
C ALA A 11 -2.71 -11.58 13.37
N VAL A 12 -3.90 -11.06 13.05
CA VAL A 12 -4.04 -9.77 12.40
C VAL A 12 -3.49 -8.65 13.28
N ASP A 13 -3.80 -8.68 14.57
CA ASP A 13 -3.33 -7.67 15.51
C ASP A 13 -1.80 -7.68 15.63
N VAL A 14 -1.20 -8.87 15.68
CA VAL A 14 0.26 -9.00 15.71
C VAL A 14 0.89 -8.43 14.46
N VAL A 15 0.31 -8.70 13.29
CA VAL A 15 0.84 -8.18 12.03
C VAL A 15 0.67 -6.66 11.94
N ARG A 16 -0.44 -6.13 12.42
CA ARG A 16 -0.64 -4.68 12.46
C ARG A 16 0.36 -3.99 13.39
N PHE A 17 0.68 -4.63 14.50
CA PHE A 17 1.72 -4.13 15.40
C PHE A 17 3.08 -4.13 14.69
N LYS A 18 3.40 -5.22 13.98
CA LYS A 18 4.63 -5.31 13.20
C LYS A 18 4.70 -4.22 12.12
N TRP A 19 3.57 -3.93 11.49
CA TRP A 19 3.46 -2.86 10.51
C TRP A 19 3.79 -1.51 11.15
N LEU A 20 3.25 -1.25 12.34
CA LEU A 20 3.55 -0.03 13.06
C LEU A 20 5.04 0.07 13.39
N GLU A 21 5.64 -1.03 13.84
CA GLU A 21 7.09 -1.08 14.10
C GLU A 21 7.89 -0.77 12.84
N ALA A 22 7.45 -1.27 11.69
CA ALA A 22 8.10 -0.98 10.42
C ALA A 22 8.04 0.52 10.08
N LYS A 23 6.90 1.16 10.32
CA LYS A 23 6.75 2.59 10.11
C LYS A 23 7.68 3.39 11.01
N ILE A 24 7.82 2.96 12.26
CA ILE A 24 8.72 3.58 13.22
C ILE A 24 10.17 3.44 12.75
N ALA A 25 10.56 2.23 12.33
CA ALA A 25 11.91 1.99 11.81
C ALA A 25 12.21 2.86 10.60
N GLN A 26 11.25 3.00 9.69
CA GLN A 26 11.38 3.88 8.54
C GLN A 26 11.60 5.33 8.97
N GLY A 27 10.85 5.79 9.96
CA GLY A 27 11.00 7.13 10.49
C GLY A 27 12.37 7.39 11.10
N HIS A 28 13.01 6.36 11.64
CA HIS A 28 14.36 6.43 12.20
C HIS A 28 15.46 6.22 11.16
N GLY A 29 15.09 6.02 9.91
CA GLY A 29 16.07 5.79 8.84
C GLY A 29 16.59 4.37 8.75
N GLU A 30 16.01 3.43 9.50
CA GLU A 30 16.36 2.02 9.46
C GLU A 30 15.64 1.34 8.29
N LEU A 31 16.04 1.70 7.07
CA LEU A 31 15.27 1.36 5.87
C LEU A 31 15.30 -0.14 5.54
N GLY A 32 16.43 -0.81 5.79
CA GLY A 32 16.51 -2.25 5.55
C GLY A 32 15.58 -3.06 6.45
N SER A 33 15.55 -2.73 7.72
CA SER A 33 14.65 -3.37 8.68
C SER A 33 13.18 -3.07 8.36
N ALA A 34 12.91 -1.83 7.98
CA ALA A 34 11.55 -1.42 7.60
C ALA A 34 11.08 -2.18 6.37
N GLU A 35 11.93 -2.30 5.35
CA GLU A 35 11.57 -3.01 4.13
C GLU A 35 11.23 -4.47 4.41
N ALA A 36 12.06 -5.15 5.18
CA ALA A 36 11.82 -6.57 5.53
C ALA A 36 10.49 -6.73 6.25
N ALA A 37 10.20 -5.85 7.20
CA ALA A 37 8.96 -5.91 7.96
C ALA A 37 7.74 -5.60 7.09
N PHE A 38 7.82 -4.59 6.23
CA PHE A 38 6.72 -4.27 5.31
C PHE A 38 6.43 -5.44 4.36
N CYS A 39 7.47 -6.11 3.87
CA CYS A 39 7.29 -7.26 2.98
C CYS A 39 6.58 -8.41 3.70
N GLU A 40 6.95 -8.68 4.94
CA GLU A 40 6.27 -9.72 5.74
C GLU A 40 4.80 -9.37 5.96
N VAL A 41 4.52 -8.12 6.29
CA VAL A 41 3.14 -7.65 6.51
C VAL A 41 2.34 -7.78 5.22
N ARG A 42 2.92 -7.37 4.09
CA ARG A 42 2.26 -7.49 2.80
C ARG A 42 1.93 -8.95 2.47
N ASP A 43 2.91 -9.84 2.64
CA ASP A 43 2.72 -11.26 2.34
C ASP A 43 1.59 -11.85 3.19
N PHE A 44 1.51 -11.48 4.46
CA PHE A 44 0.43 -11.91 5.34
C PHE A 44 -0.93 -11.51 4.78
N PHE A 45 -1.09 -10.25 4.37
CA PHE A 45 -2.36 -9.76 3.85
C PHE A 45 -2.68 -10.34 2.49
N VAL A 46 -1.67 -10.57 1.64
CA VAL A 46 -1.87 -11.22 0.33
C VAL A 46 -2.42 -12.63 0.53
N GLU A 47 -1.82 -13.40 1.42
CA GLU A 47 -2.27 -14.78 1.68
C GLU A 47 -3.71 -14.85 2.16
N ARG A 48 -4.16 -13.83 2.88
CA ARG A 48 -5.51 -13.79 3.44
C ARG A 48 -6.51 -13.03 2.60
N GLY A 49 -6.09 -12.52 1.45
CA GLY A 49 -6.97 -11.80 0.55
C GLY A 49 -7.46 -10.47 1.08
N ILE A 50 -6.71 -9.84 1.98
CA ILE A 50 -7.09 -8.55 2.55
C ILE A 50 -6.48 -7.44 1.67
N SER A 51 -7.12 -7.22 0.52
CA SER A 51 -6.55 -6.43 -0.57
C SER A 51 -6.32 -4.96 -0.24
N HIS A 52 -7.22 -4.34 0.52
CA HIS A 52 -7.02 -2.92 0.88
C HIS A 52 -5.78 -2.72 1.74
N ASP A 53 -5.51 -3.67 2.65
CA ASP A 53 -4.32 -3.59 3.48
C ASP A 53 -3.06 -3.90 2.68
N VAL A 54 -3.15 -4.80 1.69
CA VAL A 54 -2.04 -5.03 0.75
C VAL A 54 -1.67 -3.71 0.07
N ALA A 55 -2.66 -2.97 -0.43
CA ALA A 55 -2.40 -1.69 -1.08
C ALA A 55 -1.76 -0.69 -0.12
N GLN A 56 -2.28 -0.60 1.10
CA GLN A 56 -1.75 0.36 2.09
C GLN A 56 -0.29 0.08 2.44
N VAL A 57 0.06 -1.18 2.73
CA VAL A 57 1.44 -1.52 3.07
C VAL A 57 2.34 -1.40 1.85
N SER A 58 1.82 -1.67 0.65
CA SER A 58 2.57 -1.50 -0.58
C SER A 58 2.92 -0.03 -0.82
N LEU A 59 2.02 0.89 -0.46
CA LEU A 59 2.31 2.32 -0.57
C LEU A 59 3.37 2.76 0.45
N ASP A 60 3.39 2.14 1.63
CA ASP A 60 4.49 2.37 2.58
C ASP A 60 5.82 1.92 1.98
N LEU A 61 5.84 0.75 1.34
CA LEU A 61 7.02 0.27 0.61
C LEU A 61 7.39 1.23 -0.52
N GLY A 62 6.38 1.74 -1.23
CA GLY A 62 6.61 2.70 -2.30
C GLY A 62 7.32 3.95 -1.83
N THR A 63 6.93 4.47 -0.67
CA THR A 63 7.58 5.61 -0.06
C THR A 63 9.05 5.31 0.24
N LEU A 64 9.31 4.11 0.77
CA LEU A 64 10.67 3.68 1.07
C LEU A 64 11.52 3.57 -0.20
N TYR A 65 10.98 2.95 -1.25
CA TYR A 65 11.70 2.82 -2.52
C TYR A 65 12.00 4.19 -3.13
N LEU A 66 11.02 5.10 -3.05
CA LEU A 66 11.22 6.46 -3.57
C LEU A 66 12.33 7.20 -2.82
N ARG A 67 12.37 7.05 -1.48
CA ARG A 67 13.45 7.64 -0.68
C ARG A 67 14.82 7.13 -1.10
N GLN A 68 14.90 5.88 -1.53
CA GLN A 68 16.15 5.24 -1.94
C GLN A 68 16.44 5.39 -3.43
N GLY A 69 15.54 6.03 -4.19
CA GLY A 69 15.68 6.14 -5.64
C GLY A 69 15.55 4.82 -6.38
N ARG A 70 14.89 3.84 -5.78
CA ARG A 70 14.73 2.50 -6.36
C ARG A 70 13.51 2.46 -7.27
N ILE A 71 13.63 3.12 -8.41
CA ILE A 71 12.53 3.26 -9.37
C ILE A 71 12.09 1.91 -9.97
N PRO A 72 12.99 0.99 -10.35
CA PRO A 72 12.54 -0.31 -10.88
C PRO A 72 11.64 -1.08 -9.91
N GLU A 73 11.98 -1.10 -8.63
CA GLU A 73 11.17 -1.74 -7.61
C GLU A 73 9.83 -1.05 -7.45
N LEU A 74 9.83 0.28 -7.52
CA LEU A 74 8.59 1.04 -7.44
C LEU A 74 7.68 0.76 -8.64
N LYS A 75 8.24 0.64 -9.84
CA LYS A 75 7.47 0.28 -11.03
C LYS A 75 6.81 -1.09 -10.89
N LYS A 76 7.57 -2.07 -10.39
CA LYS A 76 7.03 -3.42 -10.17
C LYS A 76 5.90 -3.38 -9.14
N LEU A 77 6.07 -2.61 -8.08
CA LEU A 77 5.09 -2.49 -7.02
C LEU A 77 3.77 -1.93 -7.55
N THR A 78 3.81 -0.89 -8.38
CA THR A 78 2.59 -0.32 -8.96
C THR A 78 1.87 -1.32 -9.86
N THR A 79 2.62 -2.07 -10.65
CA THR A 79 2.05 -3.10 -11.52
C THR A 79 1.37 -4.19 -10.68
N ASP A 80 2.01 -4.63 -9.61
CA ASP A 80 1.45 -5.68 -8.76
C ASP A 80 0.17 -5.24 -8.05
N ILE A 81 0.14 -4.01 -7.52
CA ILE A 81 -1.08 -3.49 -6.88
C ILE A 81 -2.21 -3.39 -7.88
N LEU A 82 -1.93 -2.86 -9.06
CA LEU A 82 -2.95 -2.66 -10.08
C LEU A 82 -3.53 -4.00 -10.52
N ALA A 83 -2.66 -4.99 -10.77
CA ALA A 83 -3.11 -6.32 -11.16
C ALA A 83 -3.99 -6.95 -10.09
N LEU A 84 -3.62 -6.79 -8.82
CA LEU A 84 -4.40 -7.30 -7.71
C LEU A 84 -5.80 -6.70 -7.69
N PHE A 85 -5.91 -5.38 -7.85
CA PHE A 85 -7.20 -4.69 -7.80
C PHE A 85 -8.07 -5.04 -9.00
N VAL A 86 -7.47 -5.14 -10.20
CA VAL A 86 -8.20 -5.55 -11.41
C VAL A 86 -8.75 -6.96 -11.22
N ASN A 87 -7.94 -7.90 -10.76
CA ASN A 87 -8.35 -9.29 -10.58
C ASN A 87 -9.46 -9.46 -9.54
N LEU A 88 -9.48 -8.59 -8.54
CA LEU A 88 -10.47 -8.65 -7.48
C LEU A 88 -11.74 -7.87 -7.80
N GLY A 89 -11.79 -7.17 -8.93
CA GLY A 89 -12.95 -6.38 -9.31
C GLY A 89 -13.20 -5.19 -8.40
N ILE A 90 -12.15 -4.63 -7.83
CA ILE A 90 -12.24 -3.44 -6.99
C ILE A 90 -12.71 -2.25 -7.83
N GLY A 91 -13.40 -1.31 -7.20
CA GLY A 91 -14.09 -0.23 -7.86
C GLY A 91 -13.30 0.53 -8.92
N ARG A 92 -14.02 0.99 -9.95
CA ARG A 92 -13.45 1.69 -11.10
C ARG A 92 -12.57 2.88 -10.69
N GLU A 93 -13.04 3.65 -9.72
CA GLU A 93 -12.36 4.88 -9.28
C GLU A 93 -11.02 4.56 -8.62
N ALA A 94 -10.96 3.48 -7.83
CA ALA A 94 -9.71 3.05 -7.20
C ALA A 94 -8.72 2.54 -8.24
N ILE A 95 -9.20 1.79 -9.24
CA ILE A 95 -8.36 1.32 -10.33
C ILE A 95 -7.82 2.51 -11.13
N ALA A 96 -8.67 3.50 -11.41
CA ALA A 96 -8.22 4.71 -12.11
C ALA A 96 -7.14 5.45 -11.34
N ALA A 97 -7.27 5.54 -10.02
CA ALA A 97 -6.25 6.17 -9.18
C ALA A 97 -4.92 5.41 -9.25
N LEU A 98 -4.97 4.08 -9.24
CA LEU A 98 -3.77 3.25 -9.33
C LEU A 98 -3.12 3.34 -10.72
N VAL A 99 -3.91 3.48 -11.78
CA VAL A 99 -3.38 3.71 -13.12
C VAL A 99 -2.64 5.05 -13.18
N LEU A 100 -3.23 6.08 -12.59
CA LEU A 100 -2.58 7.39 -12.50
C LEU A 100 -1.25 7.31 -11.75
N PHE A 101 -1.22 6.57 -10.65
CA PHE A 101 -0.01 6.34 -9.88
C PHE A 101 1.04 5.62 -10.74
N GLN A 102 0.65 4.55 -11.42
CA GLN A 102 1.55 3.81 -12.29
C GLN A 102 2.14 4.71 -13.38
N GLN A 103 1.31 5.53 -14.01
CA GLN A 103 1.78 6.46 -15.04
C GLN A 103 2.79 7.46 -14.48
N ALA A 104 2.52 7.99 -13.28
CA ALA A 104 3.44 8.93 -12.66
C ALA A 104 4.80 8.27 -12.38
N VAL A 105 4.80 7.02 -11.93
CA VAL A 105 6.03 6.27 -11.67
C VAL A 105 6.77 6.01 -12.99
N GLU A 106 6.07 5.59 -14.03
CA GLU A 106 6.68 5.32 -15.34
C GLU A 106 7.35 6.57 -15.93
N MET A 107 6.73 7.73 -15.70
CA MET A 107 7.25 9.01 -16.16
C MET A 107 8.24 9.64 -15.20
N GLU A 108 8.55 8.94 -14.10
CA GLU A 108 9.43 9.41 -13.02
C GLU A 108 9.00 10.76 -12.45
N LYS A 109 7.69 10.96 -12.41
CA LYS A 109 7.06 12.17 -11.84
C LYS A 109 6.34 11.89 -10.53
N VAL A 110 6.61 10.73 -9.93
CA VAL A 110 6.02 10.37 -8.66
C VAL A 110 6.63 11.22 -7.55
N SER A 111 5.79 11.57 -6.57
CA SER A 111 6.22 12.34 -5.41
C SER A 111 5.72 11.68 -4.13
N PHE A 112 6.34 12.02 -3.00
CA PHE A 112 5.85 11.58 -1.70
C PHE A 112 4.41 12.05 -1.45
N GLY A 113 4.09 13.26 -1.90
CA GLY A 113 2.74 13.80 -1.79
C GLY A 113 1.72 12.97 -2.53
N LEU A 114 2.05 12.53 -3.74
CA LEU A 114 1.15 11.68 -4.52
C LEU A 114 0.90 10.34 -3.82
N ILE A 115 1.96 9.71 -3.30
CA ILE A 115 1.82 8.44 -2.59
C ILE A 115 0.95 8.62 -1.35
N ARG A 116 1.15 9.69 -0.60
CA ARG A 116 0.36 9.99 0.59
C ARG A 116 -1.10 10.22 0.23
N ASP A 117 -1.36 11.02 -0.80
CA ASP A 117 -2.73 11.31 -1.24
C ASP A 117 -3.44 10.03 -1.66
N LEU A 118 -2.73 9.16 -2.38
CA LEU A 118 -3.29 7.88 -2.81
C LEU A 118 -3.59 6.98 -1.60
N ALA A 119 -2.70 6.93 -0.62
CA ALA A 119 -2.92 6.14 0.59
C ALA A 119 -4.17 6.59 1.34
N VAL A 120 -4.33 7.90 1.53
CA VAL A 120 -5.50 8.47 2.17
C VAL A 120 -6.76 8.17 1.35
N TYR A 121 -6.68 8.36 0.04
CA TYR A 121 -7.80 8.10 -0.84
C TYR A 121 -8.27 6.64 -0.74
N LEU A 122 -7.36 5.68 -0.83
CA LEU A 122 -7.72 4.25 -0.80
C LEU A 122 -8.33 3.88 0.54
N LYS A 123 -7.84 4.47 1.63
CA LYS A 123 -8.41 4.25 2.95
C LYS A 123 -9.86 4.72 3.01
N ASN A 124 -10.15 5.87 2.44
CA ASN A 124 -11.50 6.43 2.41
C ASN A 124 -12.41 5.72 1.41
N ALA A 125 -11.86 5.30 0.28
CA ALA A 125 -12.61 4.60 -0.77
C ALA A 125 -13.08 3.22 -0.32
N ARG A 126 -12.44 2.65 0.70
CA ARG A 126 -12.86 1.38 1.29
C ARG A 126 -14.31 1.43 1.76
N ASN A 127 -14.72 2.57 2.32
CA ASN A 127 -16.09 2.79 2.82
C ASN A 127 -16.94 3.62 1.86
N ASN A 128 -16.36 4.14 0.79
CA ASN A 128 -17.06 4.94 -0.20
C ASN A 128 -16.50 4.63 -1.59
N PRO A 129 -16.97 3.52 -2.21
CA PRO A 129 -16.37 3.03 -3.45
C PRO A 129 -16.54 3.95 -4.66
N HIS A 130 -17.43 4.93 -4.59
CA HIS A 130 -17.64 5.88 -5.68
C HIS A 130 -16.86 7.17 -5.52
N LEU A 131 -16.05 7.27 -4.46
CA LEU A 131 -15.25 8.45 -4.23
C LEU A 131 -14.21 8.62 -5.35
N PRO A 132 -14.16 9.77 -6.04
CA PRO A 132 -13.14 9.99 -7.05
C PRO A 132 -11.81 10.39 -6.42
N PHE A 133 -10.72 9.99 -7.08
CA PHE A 133 -9.39 10.38 -6.63
C PHE A 133 -9.05 11.76 -7.18
N ARG A 134 -8.69 12.67 -6.29
CA ARG A 134 -8.23 14.01 -6.65
C ARG A 134 -6.94 14.31 -5.90
N PRO A 135 -5.79 14.28 -6.57
CA PRO A 135 -4.55 14.63 -5.90
C PRO A 135 -4.59 16.06 -5.40
N SER A 136 -4.14 16.27 -4.17
CA SER A 136 -4.07 17.61 -3.60
C SER A 136 -2.83 18.35 -4.08
N SER A 137 -1.86 17.62 -4.60
CA SER A 137 -0.61 18.19 -5.04
C SER A 137 -0.78 19.12 -6.22
N ARG A 138 -0.22 20.28 -6.10
CA ARG A 138 -0.06 21.21 -7.20
C ARG A 138 1.36 21.13 -7.69
N ALA A 139 1.53 21.18 -8.93
CA ALA A 139 2.86 21.06 -9.49
C ALA A 139 3.87 21.98 -8.84
#